data_4e730cc652f683e522dbee0af1fe1a6f
#
_entry.id   4e730cc652f683e522dbee0af1fe1a6f
#
_cell.length_a   1.000
_cell.length_b   1.000
_cell.length_c   1.000
_cell.angle_alpha   90.00
_cell.angle_beta   90.00
_cell.angle_gamma   90.00
#
_symmetry.space_group_name_H-M   'P 1'
#
loop_
_entity.id
_entity.type
_entity.pdbx_description
1 polymer ?
#
loop_
_entity_poly.entity_id
_entity_poly.type
_entity_poly.pdbx_seq_one_letter_code
_entity_poly.pdbx_strand_id
1 'polypeptide(L)'
;MGEILFLAHRIPWPPNRGDKIRSHHFLQKLMDCAPVHVACFADDDNEKQTGWDRKAELASCEIVVRSKPTWRAGIEALVSGKPVSLTSFDSVEIGTYVAQVIATRPVDCIFVFSGQMAQYIPSDFSGRVVMDFADVDSAKFETYADEGSGPMAWINHREGRLLQVFEKNIAERADHSLFVSEAEAELFRHRSGLSDERVKAVGNGIDLEFYGAPDVQPEGLEHNGPLILTN
;
A
#
# COMPACT_ATOMS: atom_id res chain seq x y z
N MET A 1 25.30 8.50 -1.92
CA MET A 1 24.15 7.94 -2.64
C MET A 1 23.04 7.86 -1.63
N GLY A 2 21.86 8.38 -1.92
CA GLY A 2 20.74 8.37 -0.97
C GLY A 2 20.20 6.96 -0.74
N GLU A 3 19.47 6.81 0.33
CA GLU A 3 18.82 5.54 0.70
C GLU A 3 17.29 5.70 0.62
N ILE A 4 16.57 4.59 0.51
CA ILE A 4 15.12 4.57 0.37
C ILE A 4 14.49 3.98 1.61
N LEU A 5 13.45 4.64 2.14
CA LEU A 5 12.57 4.07 3.15
C LEU A 5 11.28 3.57 2.49
N PHE A 6 11.04 2.27 2.55
CA PHE A 6 9.85 1.62 2.00
C PHE A 6 8.87 1.27 3.12
N LEU A 7 7.67 1.84 3.06
CA LEU A 7 6.60 1.62 4.04
C LEU A 7 5.47 0.81 3.39
N ALA A 8 5.13 -0.36 3.94
CA ALA A 8 4.07 -1.20 3.41
C ALA A 8 3.11 -1.67 4.51
N HIS A 9 1.80 -1.68 4.22
CA HIS A 9 0.78 -2.13 5.17
C HIS A 9 0.81 -3.65 5.43
N ARG A 10 1.50 -4.38 4.56
CA ARG A 10 1.79 -5.82 4.70
C ARG A 10 3.19 -6.14 4.24
N ILE A 11 3.71 -7.21 4.80
CA ILE A 11 5.00 -7.75 4.39
C ILE A 11 4.95 -8.16 2.91
N PRO A 12 5.91 -7.73 2.05
CA PRO A 12 5.88 -8.02 0.61
C PRO A 12 6.23 -9.47 0.25
N TRP A 13 6.43 -10.36 1.22
CA TRP A 13 6.82 -11.75 1.01
C TRP A 13 5.91 -12.75 1.73
N PRO A 14 5.67 -13.93 1.15
CA PRO A 14 5.82 -14.26 -0.26
C PRO A 14 4.80 -13.49 -1.12
N PRO A 15 5.08 -13.26 -2.41
CA PRO A 15 4.16 -12.53 -3.30
C PRO A 15 3.02 -13.43 -3.80
N ASN A 16 2.16 -13.86 -2.88
CA ASN A 16 1.07 -14.81 -3.10
C ASN A 16 -0.33 -14.18 -3.11
N ARG A 17 -0.41 -12.86 -3.02
CA ARG A 17 -1.66 -12.07 -3.03
C ARG A 17 -1.44 -10.79 -3.84
N GLY A 18 -2.48 -10.24 -4.44
CA GLY A 18 -2.38 -9.09 -5.33
C GLY A 18 -1.64 -7.89 -4.75
N ASP A 19 -1.96 -7.51 -3.50
CA ASP A 19 -1.30 -6.43 -2.77
C ASP A 19 0.19 -6.74 -2.49
N LYS A 20 0.51 -7.99 -2.12
CA LYS A 20 1.89 -8.43 -1.91
C LYS A 20 2.69 -8.53 -3.21
N ILE A 21 2.07 -8.99 -4.30
CA ILE A 21 2.72 -9.07 -5.62
C ILE A 21 3.17 -7.67 -6.04
N ARG A 22 2.28 -6.68 -5.99
CA ARG A 22 2.59 -5.31 -6.37
C ARG A 22 3.70 -4.70 -5.49
N SER A 23 3.54 -4.75 -4.17
CA SER A 23 4.54 -4.22 -3.23
C SER A 23 5.89 -4.92 -3.33
N HIS A 24 5.90 -6.24 -3.59
CA HIS A 24 7.11 -7.01 -3.82
C HIS A 24 7.88 -6.52 -5.05
N HIS A 25 7.22 -6.39 -6.20
CA HIS A 25 7.87 -5.93 -7.42
C HIS A 25 8.41 -4.50 -7.31
N PHE A 26 7.68 -3.59 -6.66
CA PHE A 26 8.21 -2.26 -6.36
C PHE A 26 9.45 -2.34 -5.48
N LEU A 27 9.39 -3.11 -4.38
CA LEU A 27 10.53 -3.25 -3.49
C LEU A 27 11.76 -3.81 -4.21
N GLN A 28 11.62 -4.85 -5.04
CA GLN A 28 12.72 -5.39 -5.83
C GLN A 28 13.35 -4.33 -6.74
N LYS A 29 12.52 -3.54 -7.43
CA LYS A 29 13.02 -2.47 -8.31
C LYS A 29 13.69 -1.34 -7.54
N LEU A 30 13.22 -1.01 -6.36
CA LEU A 30 13.86 -0.02 -5.50
C LEU A 30 15.22 -0.50 -4.98
N MET A 31 15.34 -1.79 -4.65
CA MET A 31 16.59 -2.41 -4.24
C MET A 31 17.65 -2.40 -5.36
N ASP A 32 17.24 -2.45 -6.63
CA ASP A 32 18.14 -2.28 -7.78
C ASP A 32 18.70 -0.83 -7.85
N CYS A 33 18.01 0.14 -7.25
CA CYS A 33 18.37 1.55 -7.33
C CYS A 33 19.24 2.04 -6.16
N ALA A 34 18.96 1.59 -4.93
CA ALA A 34 19.63 2.07 -3.71
C ALA A 34 19.42 1.09 -2.54
N PRO A 35 20.19 1.23 -1.43
CA PRO A 35 19.89 0.53 -0.19
C PRO A 35 18.48 0.88 0.31
N VAL A 36 17.68 -0.14 0.68
CA VAL A 36 16.29 0.01 1.11
C VAL A 36 16.12 -0.38 2.56
N HIS A 37 15.50 0.49 3.34
CA HIS A 37 14.97 0.22 4.68
C HIS A 37 13.49 -0.09 4.57
N VAL A 38 13.02 -1.14 5.24
CA VAL A 38 11.61 -1.56 5.15
C VAL A 38 10.93 -1.46 6.52
N ALA A 39 9.74 -0.85 6.55
CA ALA A 39 8.84 -0.96 7.69
C ALA A 39 7.49 -1.50 7.22
N CYS A 40 7.03 -2.59 7.82
CA CYS A 40 5.78 -3.22 7.41
C CYS A 40 5.09 -3.98 8.56
N PHE A 41 3.83 -4.34 8.32
CA PHE A 41 3.09 -5.22 9.22
C PHE A 41 3.08 -6.64 8.68
N ALA A 42 3.04 -7.59 9.62
CA ALA A 42 2.72 -9.00 9.37
C ALA A 42 1.34 -9.33 9.94
N ASP A 43 0.62 -10.26 9.34
CA ASP A 43 -0.68 -10.69 9.86
C ASP A 43 -0.52 -11.63 11.08
N ASP A 44 0.60 -12.37 11.18
CA ASP A 44 0.95 -13.25 12.30
C ASP A 44 2.46 -13.42 12.50
N ASP A 45 2.87 -14.14 13.54
CA ASP A 45 4.27 -14.40 13.88
C ASP A 45 4.99 -15.29 12.84
N ASN A 46 4.28 -16.18 12.17
CA ASN A 46 4.87 -17.04 11.13
C ASN A 46 5.22 -16.20 9.89
N GLU A 47 4.34 -15.31 9.51
CA GLU A 47 4.60 -14.36 8.43
C GLU A 47 5.73 -13.40 8.78
N LYS A 48 5.79 -12.93 10.02
CA LYS A 48 6.91 -12.13 10.55
C LYS A 48 8.23 -12.88 10.41
N GLN A 49 8.28 -14.16 10.80
CA GLN A 49 9.49 -14.97 10.70
C GLN A 49 9.96 -15.11 9.24
N THR A 50 9.03 -15.40 8.31
CA THR A 50 9.33 -15.47 6.88
C THR A 50 9.96 -14.16 6.36
N GLY A 51 9.51 -13.03 6.86
CA GLY A 51 10.10 -11.72 6.52
C GLY A 51 11.49 -11.52 7.11
N TRP A 52 11.71 -11.96 8.34
CA TRP A 52 13.03 -11.88 8.98
C TRP A 52 14.09 -12.69 8.24
N ASP A 53 13.74 -13.82 7.64
CA ASP A 53 14.65 -14.65 6.86
C ASP A 53 15.21 -13.92 5.63
N ARG A 54 14.49 -12.90 5.13
CA ARG A 54 14.93 -12.05 4.00
C ARG A 54 15.60 -10.74 4.41
N LYS A 55 15.73 -10.49 5.70
CA LYS A 55 16.34 -9.26 6.23
C LYS A 55 17.74 -8.98 5.70
N ALA A 56 18.52 -10.04 5.38
CA ALA A 56 19.88 -9.89 4.88
C ALA A 56 19.96 -9.21 3.50
N GLU A 57 18.84 -9.15 2.75
CA GLU A 57 18.76 -8.50 1.45
C GLU A 57 18.53 -6.98 1.57
N LEU A 58 18.20 -6.47 2.76
CA LEU A 58 17.79 -5.10 3.05
C LEU A 58 18.85 -4.34 3.84
N ALA A 59 18.87 -3.01 3.72
CA ALA A 59 19.70 -2.15 4.56
C ALA A 59 19.29 -2.24 6.04
N SER A 60 18.00 -2.25 6.32
CA SER A 60 17.40 -2.64 7.61
C SER A 60 15.91 -2.93 7.45
N CYS A 61 15.30 -3.51 8.48
CA CYS A 61 13.90 -3.89 8.41
C CYS A 61 13.25 -3.88 9.80
N GLU A 62 12.04 -3.39 9.90
CA GLU A 62 11.14 -3.53 11.06
C GLU A 62 9.82 -4.16 10.62
N ILE A 63 9.45 -5.26 11.27
CA ILE A 63 8.21 -6.00 10.99
C ILE A 63 7.41 -6.12 12.28
N VAL A 64 6.24 -5.53 12.31
CA VAL A 64 5.34 -5.54 13.47
C VAL A 64 4.14 -6.43 13.19
N VAL A 65 3.84 -7.38 14.09
CA VAL A 65 2.61 -8.18 13.98
C VAL A 65 1.41 -7.32 14.30
N ARG A 66 0.43 -7.32 13.40
CA ARG A 66 -0.81 -6.57 13.57
C ARG A 66 -1.74 -7.26 14.57
N SER A 67 -1.63 -6.89 15.83
CA SER A 67 -2.39 -7.47 16.93
C SER A 67 -3.56 -6.61 17.42
N LYS A 68 -3.73 -5.37 16.91
CA LYS A 68 -4.77 -4.46 17.38
C LYS A 68 -6.17 -4.95 16.97
N PRO A 69 -7.09 -5.23 17.93
CA PRO A 69 -8.45 -5.65 17.62
C PRO A 69 -9.23 -4.52 16.92
N THR A 70 -10.09 -4.88 15.96
CA THR A 70 -10.88 -3.91 15.18
C THR A 70 -11.77 -3.01 16.04
N TRP A 71 -12.36 -3.55 17.13
CA TRP A 71 -13.18 -2.73 18.04
C TRP A 71 -12.37 -1.64 18.74
N ARG A 72 -11.12 -1.93 19.13
CA ARG A 72 -10.22 -0.95 19.74
C ARG A 72 -9.85 0.13 18.74
N ALA A 73 -9.46 -0.25 17.51
CA ALA A 73 -9.20 0.70 16.44
C ALA A 73 -10.42 1.59 16.16
N GLY A 74 -11.63 1.02 16.19
CA GLY A 74 -12.87 1.79 16.04
C GLY A 74 -13.10 2.84 17.15
N ILE A 75 -12.86 2.48 18.41
CA ILE A 75 -12.94 3.43 19.53
C ILE A 75 -11.89 4.53 19.41
N GLU A 76 -10.63 4.16 19.13
CA GLU A 76 -9.55 5.12 18.92
C GLU A 76 -9.86 6.09 17.76
N ALA A 77 -10.47 5.59 16.67
CA ALA A 77 -10.89 6.38 15.52
C ALA A 77 -11.98 7.40 15.88
N LEU A 78 -12.94 7.00 16.72
CA LEU A 78 -14.00 7.91 17.18
C LEU A 78 -13.46 9.01 18.10
N VAL A 79 -12.58 8.65 19.03
CA VAL A 79 -11.98 9.61 19.99
C VAL A 79 -11.00 10.56 19.31
N SER A 80 -10.17 10.06 18.38
CA SER A 80 -9.16 10.87 17.69
C SER A 80 -9.68 11.61 16.45
N GLY A 81 -10.88 11.29 15.98
CA GLY A 81 -11.44 11.85 14.74
C GLY A 81 -10.77 11.29 13.45
N LYS A 82 -9.89 10.29 13.57
CA LYS A 82 -9.18 9.66 12.44
C LYS A 82 -10.04 8.58 11.75
N PRO A 83 -9.69 8.19 10.52
CA PRO A 83 -10.22 6.97 9.90
C PRO A 83 -9.88 5.72 10.70
N VAL A 84 -10.77 4.73 10.72
CA VAL A 84 -10.50 3.41 11.33
C VAL A 84 -9.35 2.69 10.62
N SER A 85 -9.25 2.86 9.30
CA SER A 85 -8.15 2.33 8.50
C SER A 85 -6.78 2.79 9.01
N LEU A 86 -6.64 4.05 9.43
CA LEU A 86 -5.39 4.56 9.98
C LEU A 86 -5.13 4.04 11.40
N THR A 87 -6.13 4.08 12.26
CA THR A 87 -5.96 3.62 13.66
C THR A 87 -5.68 2.12 13.75
N SER A 88 -6.17 1.34 12.79
CA SER A 88 -5.87 -0.10 12.69
C SER A 88 -4.41 -0.41 12.37
N PHE A 89 -3.71 0.51 11.73
CA PHE A 89 -2.30 0.42 11.36
C PHE A 89 -1.42 1.41 12.16
N ASP A 90 -1.90 1.92 13.27
CA ASP A 90 -1.12 2.77 14.16
C ASP A 90 -0.27 1.92 15.12
N SER A 91 1.08 2.05 15.01
CA SER A 91 2.09 1.36 15.82
C SER A 91 3.20 2.32 16.23
N VAL A 92 3.50 2.31 17.50
CA VAL A 92 4.64 3.08 18.06
C VAL A 92 5.97 2.53 17.55
N GLU A 93 6.07 1.23 17.37
CA GLU A 93 7.28 0.55 16.88
C GLU A 93 7.63 1.00 15.47
N ILE A 94 6.67 0.99 14.55
CA ILE A 94 6.86 1.50 13.18
C ILE A 94 7.25 2.97 13.18
N GLY A 95 6.54 3.80 13.96
CA GLY A 95 6.86 5.24 14.07
C GLY A 95 8.25 5.50 14.60
N THR A 96 8.68 4.76 15.63
CA THR A 96 10.01 4.86 16.22
C THR A 96 11.09 4.45 15.22
N TYR A 97 10.89 3.33 14.51
CA TYR A 97 11.82 2.87 13.48
C TYR A 97 11.97 3.88 12.34
N VAL A 98 10.86 4.41 11.82
CA VAL A 98 10.87 5.43 10.76
C VAL A 98 11.66 6.67 11.21
N ALA A 99 11.39 7.18 12.41
CA ALA A 99 12.10 8.33 12.98
C ALA A 99 13.61 8.05 13.14
N GLN A 100 13.98 6.87 13.62
CA GLN A 100 15.36 6.46 13.79
C GLN A 100 16.09 6.36 12.44
N VAL A 101 15.49 5.71 11.44
CA VAL A 101 16.09 5.56 10.10
C VAL A 101 16.35 6.93 9.49
N ILE A 102 15.35 7.82 9.50
CA ILE A 102 15.49 9.17 8.93
C ILE A 102 16.55 9.99 9.67
N ALA A 103 16.66 9.85 11.00
CA ALA A 103 17.64 10.60 11.79
C ALA A 103 19.08 10.09 11.61
N THR A 104 19.28 8.81 11.26
CA THR A 104 20.61 8.18 11.26
C THR A 104 21.13 7.76 9.90
N ARG A 105 20.25 7.78 8.87
CA ARG A 105 20.58 7.34 7.51
C ARG A 105 20.29 8.46 6.49
N PRO A 106 21.03 8.50 5.37
CA PRO A 106 20.84 9.50 4.34
C PRO A 106 19.62 9.18 3.44
N VAL A 107 18.43 9.08 4.05
CA VAL A 107 17.19 8.79 3.34
C VAL A 107 16.80 10.00 2.51
N ASP A 108 16.77 9.86 1.20
CA ASP A 108 16.35 10.89 0.26
C ASP A 108 15.00 10.59 -0.44
N CYS A 109 14.47 9.38 -0.25
CA CYS A 109 13.17 8.98 -0.79
C CYS A 109 12.40 8.12 0.22
N ILE A 110 11.12 8.43 0.42
CA ILE A 110 10.15 7.55 1.09
C ILE A 110 9.17 7.04 0.02
N PHE A 111 9.15 5.72 -0.16
CA PHE A 111 8.13 5.04 -0.96
C PHE A 111 7.10 4.42 -0.04
N VAL A 112 5.84 4.79 -0.20
CA VAL A 112 4.75 4.33 0.65
C VAL A 112 3.78 3.49 -0.16
N PHE A 113 3.56 2.27 0.26
CA PHE A 113 2.57 1.37 -0.31
C PHE A 113 1.35 1.25 0.60
N SER A 114 0.20 1.66 0.08
CA SER A 114 -1.11 1.76 0.75
C SER A 114 -1.26 3.01 1.66
N GLY A 115 -2.43 3.65 1.55
CA GLY A 115 -2.75 4.92 2.22
C GLY A 115 -2.52 4.92 3.72
N GLN A 116 -2.81 3.80 4.41
CA GLN A 116 -2.65 3.68 5.86
C GLN A 116 -1.22 3.92 6.35
N MET A 117 -0.22 3.62 5.52
CA MET A 117 1.19 3.77 5.87
C MET A 117 1.69 5.21 5.75
N ALA A 118 0.96 6.05 5.03
CA ALA A 118 1.32 7.45 4.86
C ALA A 118 1.28 8.26 6.17
N GLN A 119 0.61 7.76 7.20
CA GLN A 119 0.60 8.37 8.55
C GLN A 119 2.00 8.43 9.20
N TYR A 120 2.95 7.62 8.71
CA TYR A 120 4.33 7.57 9.22
C TYR A 120 5.30 8.52 8.51
N ILE A 121 4.85 9.22 7.45
CA ILE A 121 5.68 10.23 6.78
C ILE A 121 5.82 11.45 7.69
N PRO A 122 7.05 11.82 8.16
CA PRO A 122 7.22 13.00 8.98
C PRO A 122 6.77 14.27 8.23
N SER A 123 6.19 15.21 8.97
CA SER A 123 5.68 16.46 8.38
C SER A 123 6.79 17.35 7.82
N ASP A 124 7.99 17.21 8.34
CA ASP A 124 9.21 17.98 8.01
C ASP A 124 10.18 17.23 7.09
N PHE A 125 9.78 16.05 6.56
CA PHE A 125 10.62 15.32 5.62
C PHE A 125 10.78 16.13 4.32
N SER A 126 12.04 16.41 3.95
CA SER A 126 12.41 17.25 2.79
C SER A 126 12.82 16.45 1.55
N GLY A 127 12.94 15.14 1.65
CA GLY A 127 13.23 14.24 0.54
C GLY A 127 11.99 13.97 -0.33
N ARG A 128 12.15 13.12 -1.33
CA ARG A 128 11.05 12.72 -2.22
C ARG A 128 10.07 11.79 -1.52
N VAL A 129 8.80 11.96 -1.81
CA VAL A 129 7.74 11.06 -1.36
C VAL A 129 6.99 10.51 -2.57
N VAL A 130 7.00 9.20 -2.73
CA VAL A 130 6.20 8.49 -3.73
C VAL A 130 5.14 7.68 -2.99
N MET A 131 3.88 7.99 -3.27
CA MET A 131 2.73 7.33 -2.67
C MET A 131 2.07 6.37 -3.66
N ASP A 132 2.05 5.08 -3.38
CA ASP A 132 1.25 4.11 -4.11
C ASP A 132 -0.02 3.78 -3.32
N PHE A 133 -1.11 4.39 -3.71
CA PHE A 133 -2.42 4.13 -3.12
C PHE A 133 -3.00 2.79 -3.57
N ALA A 134 -2.58 2.29 -4.74
CA ALA A 134 -3.17 1.21 -5.52
C ALA A 134 -4.58 1.55 -6.02
N ASP A 135 -5.53 1.82 -5.12
CA ASP A 135 -6.92 2.15 -5.40
C ASP A 135 -7.36 3.40 -4.62
N VAL A 136 -8.50 3.99 -4.96
CA VAL A 136 -9.12 5.10 -4.21
C VAL A 136 -9.98 4.52 -3.07
N ASP A 137 -9.39 4.30 -1.90
CA ASP A 137 -10.09 3.67 -0.77
C ASP A 137 -11.29 4.48 -0.30
N SER A 138 -11.21 5.82 -0.30
CA SER A 138 -12.35 6.68 0.05
C SER A 138 -13.58 6.40 -0.82
N ALA A 139 -13.40 6.17 -2.13
CA ALA A 139 -14.49 5.87 -3.03
C ALA A 139 -15.11 4.48 -2.77
N LYS A 140 -14.29 3.49 -2.40
CA LYS A 140 -14.80 2.16 -2.00
C LYS A 140 -15.70 2.26 -0.78
N PHE A 141 -15.30 3.01 0.24
CA PHE A 141 -16.12 3.19 1.45
C PHE A 141 -17.40 3.96 1.19
N GLU A 142 -17.41 4.93 0.26
CA GLU A 142 -18.63 5.59 -0.20
C GLU A 142 -19.58 4.58 -0.87
N THR A 143 -19.08 3.74 -1.77
CA THR A 143 -19.89 2.68 -2.39
C THR A 143 -20.49 1.73 -1.33
N TYR A 144 -19.69 1.30 -0.36
CA TYR A 144 -20.19 0.45 0.75
C TYR A 144 -21.22 1.17 1.64
N ALA A 145 -21.15 2.50 1.76
CA ALA A 145 -22.14 3.28 2.48
C ALA A 145 -23.46 3.35 1.72
N ASP A 146 -23.40 3.54 0.40
CA ASP A 146 -24.58 3.66 -0.48
C ASP A 146 -25.32 2.33 -0.65
N GLU A 147 -24.59 1.22 -0.71
CA GLU A 147 -25.13 -0.15 -0.81
C GLU A 147 -25.59 -0.70 0.55
N GLY A 148 -25.09 -0.12 1.65
CA GLY A 148 -25.35 -0.56 3.01
C GLY A 148 -26.58 0.09 3.64
N SER A 149 -26.87 -0.29 4.88
CA SER A 149 -27.92 0.31 5.69
C SER A 149 -27.57 0.32 7.18
N GLY A 150 -28.25 1.17 7.94
CA GLY A 150 -28.11 1.21 9.39
C GLY A 150 -26.74 1.72 9.88
N PRO A 151 -26.29 1.30 11.07
CA PRO A 151 -25.05 1.83 11.68
C PRO A 151 -23.79 1.60 10.84
N MET A 152 -23.73 0.50 10.07
CA MET A 152 -22.57 0.20 9.25
C MET A 152 -22.46 1.15 8.06
N ALA A 153 -23.55 1.52 7.41
CA ALA A 153 -23.56 2.52 6.36
C ALA A 153 -23.04 3.88 6.88
N TRP A 154 -23.45 4.27 8.09
CA TRP A 154 -22.95 5.50 8.73
C TRP A 154 -21.42 5.42 8.99
N ILE A 155 -20.91 4.27 9.46
CA ILE A 155 -19.48 4.06 9.68
C ILE A 155 -18.73 4.18 8.35
N ASN A 156 -19.20 3.52 7.29
CA ASN A 156 -18.58 3.56 5.98
C ASN A 156 -18.60 4.99 5.39
N HIS A 157 -19.70 5.71 5.52
CA HIS A 157 -19.79 7.11 5.07
C HIS A 157 -18.79 8.02 5.82
N ARG A 158 -18.66 7.84 7.13
CA ARG A 158 -17.68 8.57 7.94
C ARG A 158 -16.26 8.23 7.47
N GLU A 159 -15.97 6.95 7.26
CA GLU A 159 -14.66 6.47 6.82
C GLU A 159 -14.29 7.04 5.45
N GLY A 160 -15.17 6.92 4.44
CA GLY A 160 -14.96 7.47 3.10
C GLY A 160 -14.64 8.96 3.11
N ARG A 161 -15.43 9.75 3.86
CA ARG A 161 -15.21 11.20 3.98
C ARG A 161 -13.86 11.54 4.63
N LEU A 162 -13.47 10.83 5.69
CA LEU A 162 -12.20 11.10 6.38
C LEU A 162 -11.00 10.65 5.54
N LEU A 163 -11.11 9.50 4.86
CA LEU A 163 -10.09 9.03 3.95
C LEU A 163 -9.91 9.95 2.76
N GLN A 164 -10.98 10.50 2.18
CA GLN A 164 -10.87 11.45 1.08
C GLN A 164 -10.02 12.67 1.44
N VAL A 165 -10.24 13.22 2.63
CA VAL A 165 -9.43 14.35 3.12
C VAL A 165 -7.99 13.93 3.37
N PHE A 166 -7.78 12.76 3.95
CA PHE A 166 -6.45 12.24 4.24
C PHE A 166 -5.66 11.94 2.94
N GLU A 167 -6.26 11.21 2.00
CA GLU A 167 -5.68 10.86 0.71
C GLU A 167 -5.27 12.11 -0.07
N LYS A 168 -6.13 13.12 -0.13
CA LYS A 168 -5.84 14.39 -0.76
C LYS A 168 -4.65 15.10 -0.11
N ASN A 169 -4.65 15.23 1.23
CA ASN A 169 -3.56 15.89 1.95
C ASN A 169 -2.20 15.19 1.74
N ILE A 170 -2.19 13.85 1.69
CA ILE A 170 -0.97 13.10 1.40
C ILE A 170 -0.53 13.31 -0.04
N ALA A 171 -1.45 13.23 -1.01
CA ALA A 171 -1.12 13.42 -2.41
C ALA A 171 -0.62 14.85 -2.73
N GLU A 172 -1.10 15.86 -2.00
CA GLU A 172 -0.59 17.23 -2.09
C GLU A 172 0.86 17.37 -1.57
N ARG A 173 1.30 16.48 -0.71
CA ARG A 173 2.67 16.43 -0.16
C ARG A 173 3.59 15.49 -0.94
N ALA A 174 3.05 14.46 -1.57
CA ALA A 174 3.82 13.51 -2.36
C ALA A 174 4.27 14.12 -3.68
N ASP A 175 5.45 13.76 -4.16
CA ASP A 175 5.93 14.11 -5.50
C ASP A 175 5.11 13.40 -6.58
N HIS A 176 4.78 12.13 -6.32
CA HIS A 176 3.93 11.32 -7.19
C HIS A 176 2.98 10.44 -6.37
N SER A 177 1.75 10.33 -6.87
CA SER A 177 0.72 9.41 -6.37
C SER A 177 0.40 8.38 -7.47
N LEU A 178 0.51 7.10 -7.14
CA LEU A 178 0.36 5.99 -8.07
C LEU A 178 -0.93 5.23 -7.81
N PHE A 179 -1.59 4.79 -8.89
CA PHE A 179 -2.81 3.98 -8.87
C PHE A 179 -2.66 2.77 -9.80
N VAL A 180 -3.40 1.70 -9.53
CA VAL A 180 -3.28 0.43 -10.26
C VAL A 180 -3.82 0.51 -11.70
N SER A 181 -4.68 1.48 -12.00
CA SER A 181 -5.28 1.67 -13.31
C SER A 181 -5.50 3.14 -13.65
N GLU A 182 -5.68 3.43 -14.94
CA GLU A 182 -6.03 4.79 -15.38
C GLU A 182 -7.39 5.22 -14.85
N ALA A 183 -8.34 4.30 -14.71
CA ALA A 183 -9.66 4.60 -14.16
C ALA A 183 -9.56 5.09 -12.69
N GLU A 184 -8.74 4.44 -11.86
CA GLU A 184 -8.48 4.87 -10.48
C GLU A 184 -7.73 6.22 -10.44
N ALA A 185 -6.71 6.39 -11.29
CA ALA A 185 -5.97 7.64 -11.36
C ALA A 185 -6.86 8.81 -11.82
N GLU A 186 -7.73 8.61 -12.80
CA GLU A 186 -8.68 9.63 -13.28
C GLU A 186 -9.71 9.98 -12.20
N LEU A 187 -10.28 8.96 -11.55
CA LEU A 187 -11.18 9.16 -10.40
C LEU A 187 -10.51 10.01 -9.33
N PHE A 188 -9.27 9.69 -8.97
CA PHE A 188 -8.54 10.43 -7.95
C PHE A 188 -8.20 11.86 -8.37
N ARG A 189 -7.78 12.09 -9.63
CA ARG A 189 -7.56 13.45 -10.17
C ARG A 189 -8.82 14.29 -10.07
N HIS A 190 -9.96 13.73 -10.45
CA HIS A 190 -11.25 14.41 -10.35
C HIS A 190 -11.60 14.78 -8.90
N ARG A 191 -11.34 13.89 -7.94
CA ARG A 191 -11.67 14.09 -6.52
C ARG A 191 -10.69 15.04 -5.81
N SER A 192 -9.41 15.00 -6.16
CA SER A 192 -8.34 15.77 -5.51
C SER A 192 -8.08 17.13 -6.16
N GLY A 193 -8.34 17.25 -7.47
CA GLY A 193 -7.99 18.41 -8.29
C GLY A 193 -6.50 18.47 -8.67
N LEU A 194 -5.74 17.37 -8.46
CA LEU A 194 -4.33 17.28 -8.81
C LEU A 194 -4.16 16.92 -10.29
N SER A 195 -3.01 17.35 -10.88
CA SER A 195 -2.70 17.12 -12.29
C SER A 195 -2.23 15.68 -12.57
N ASP A 196 -2.27 15.30 -13.84
CA ASP A 196 -1.73 14.04 -14.36
C ASP A 196 -0.21 13.92 -14.22
N GLU A 197 0.51 15.02 -14.05
CA GLU A 197 1.94 15.01 -13.73
C GLU A 197 2.21 14.40 -12.35
N ARG A 198 1.33 14.64 -11.38
CA ARG A 198 1.46 14.17 -10.00
C ARG A 198 0.73 12.88 -9.73
N VAL A 199 -0.34 12.58 -10.45
CA VAL A 199 -1.17 11.38 -10.28
C VAL A 199 -1.03 10.49 -11.51
N LYS A 200 -0.42 9.32 -11.33
CA LYS A 200 -0.05 8.41 -12.42
C LYS A 200 -0.74 7.05 -12.26
N ALA A 201 -1.09 6.45 -13.37
CA ALA A 201 -1.43 5.04 -13.41
C ALA A 201 -0.17 4.20 -13.64
N VAL A 202 0.04 3.22 -12.78
CA VAL A 202 1.08 2.18 -12.93
C VAL A 202 0.40 0.84 -12.71
N GLY A 203 0.08 0.16 -13.81
CA GLY A 203 -0.60 -1.14 -13.78
C GLY A 203 0.22 -2.22 -13.08
N ASN A 204 -0.46 -3.28 -12.65
CA ASN A 204 0.21 -4.47 -12.18
C ASN A 204 0.94 -5.13 -13.37
N GLY A 205 2.25 -5.34 -13.24
CA GLY A 205 3.01 -6.16 -14.18
C GLY A 205 2.65 -7.63 -14.04
N ILE A 206 2.94 -8.39 -15.08
CA ILE A 206 2.96 -9.86 -15.04
C ILE A 206 4.41 -10.32 -15.19
N ASP A 207 4.76 -11.39 -14.51
CA ASP A 207 6.06 -12.05 -14.69
C ASP A 207 6.06 -12.80 -16.01
N LEU A 208 6.65 -12.17 -17.04
CA LEU A 208 6.72 -12.76 -18.38
C LEU A 208 7.62 -13.99 -18.47
N GLU A 209 8.59 -14.14 -17.55
CA GLU A 209 9.42 -15.34 -17.48
C GLU A 209 8.62 -16.52 -16.93
N PHE A 210 7.82 -16.27 -15.91
CA PHE A 210 6.96 -17.28 -15.31
C PHE A 210 5.77 -17.65 -16.20
N TYR A 211 5.12 -16.67 -16.84
CA TYR A 211 3.95 -16.90 -17.71
C TYR A 211 4.33 -17.09 -19.19
N GLY A 212 5.55 -16.77 -19.60
CA GLY A 212 6.09 -16.95 -20.94
C GLY A 212 6.76 -18.31 -21.19
N ALA A 213 6.50 -19.31 -20.34
CA ALA A 213 6.98 -20.67 -20.58
C ALA A 213 6.48 -21.19 -21.94
N PRO A 214 7.34 -21.92 -22.69
CA PRO A 214 7.10 -22.25 -24.09
C PRO A 214 5.80 -23.03 -24.25
N ASP A 215 5.11 -22.77 -25.38
CA ASP A 215 3.92 -23.43 -25.88
C ASP A 215 3.74 -24.89 -25.41
N VAL A 216 3.22 -25.09 -24.23
CA VAL A 216 2.55 -26.33 -23.91
C VAL A 216 1.15 -26.17 -24.47
N GLN A 217 0.98 -26.50 -25.75
CA GLN A 217 -0.37 -26.70 -26.26
C GLN A 217 -1.01 -27.78 -25.39
N PRO A 218 -2.15 -27.50 -24.72
CA PRO A 218 -2.85 -28.55 -23.99
C PRO A 218 -3.28 -29.61 -25.00
N GLU A 219 -2.66 -30.77 -24.93
CA GLU A 219 -3.06 -31.93 -25.74
C GLU A 219 -4.55 -32.20 -25.47
N GLY A 220 -5.38 -32.04 -26.48
CA GLY A 220 -6.76 -32.55 -26.49
C GLY A 220 -7.89 -31.56 -26.25
N LEU A 221 -7.67 -30.25 -26.30
CA LEU A 221 -8.76 -29.28 -26.30
C LEU A 221 -9.05 -28.77 -27.72
N GLU A 222 -9.79 -29.53 -28.51
CA GLU A 222 -10.54 -28.99 -29.66
C GLU A 222 -11.74 -28.21 -29.11
N HIS A 223 -11.56 -26.90 -28.83
CA HIS A 223 -12.67 -26.03 -28.44
C HIS A 223 -12.95 -24.99 -29.53
N ASN A 224 -14.15 -25.07 -30.12
CA ASN A 224 -14.70 -24.08 -31.04
C ASN A 224 -15.53 -22.99 -30.33
N GLY A 225 -15.16 -22.58 -29.11
CA GLY A 225 -15.90 -21.57 -28.34
C GLY A 225 -15.01 -20.78 -27.38
N PRO A 226 -15.50 -19.67 -26.80
CA PRO A 226 -14.74 -18.87 -25.86
C PRO A 226 -14.44 -19.65 -24.58
N LEU A 227 -13.16 -19.66 -24.18
CA LEU A 227 -12.70 -20.20 -22.90
C LEU A 227 -13.01 -19.19 -21.79
N ILE A 228 -13.86 -19.58 -20.83
CA ILE A 228 -14.06 -18.82 -19.59
C ILE A 228 -13.21 -19.47 -18.51
N LEU A 229 -12.17 -18.76 -18.09
CA LEU A 229 -11.40 -19.14 -16.89
C LEU A 229 -12.15 -18.62 -15.65
N THR A 230 -12.70 -19.53 -14.87
CA THR A 230 -13.23 -19.20 -13.52
C THR A 230 -12.15 -19.47 -12.49
N ASN A 231 -11.86 -18.44 -11.66
CA ASN A 231 -11.05 -18.60 -10.45
C ASN A 231 -11.83 -19.32 -9.36
#